data_96b4f6d20412c7129e1d65754db09787
#
_entry.id   96b4f6d20412c7129e1d65754db09787
#
_cell.length_a   1.000
_cell.length_b   1.000
_cell.length_c   1.000
_cell.angle_alpha   90.00
_cell.angle_beta   90.00
_cell.angle_gamma   90.00
#
_symmetry.space_group_name_H-M   'P 1'
#
loop_
_entity.id
_entity.type
_entity.pdbx_description
1 polymer ?
#
loop_
_entity_poly.entity_id
_entity_poly.type
_entity_poly.pdbx_seq_one_letter_code
_entity_poly.pdbx_strand_id
1 'polypeptide(L)'
;MKIYELAKEVNPYVVEMRRYFHEHPELSNQEDKTIERIGQELAGMGIEYEVVPHGGIVAILEGKTPGKGKTVLLRADCDALPVQETKENLAGPRVCCSKVDGVMHACGHDG
;
A
#
# COMPACT_ATOMS: atom_id res chain seq x y z
N MET A 1 25.47 -6.66 -2.67
CA MET A 1 24.08 -6.71 -2.14
C MET A 1 23.20 -7.40 -3.16
N LYS A 2 22.54 -8.43 -2.76
CA LYS A 2 21.64 -9.18 -3.64
C LYS A 2 20.20 -8.69 -3.39
N ILE A 3 19.75 -7.75 -4.20
CA ILE A 3 18.42 -7.12 -4.10
C ILE A 3 17.31 -8.17 -4.11
N TYR A 4 17.44 -9.19 -4.93
CA TYR A 4 16.46 -10.27 -5.01
C TYR A 4 16.29 -11.04 -3.68
N GLU A 5 17.35 -11.25 -2.94
CA GLU A 5 17.28 -11.94 -1.64
C GLU A 5 16.64 -11.06 -0.58
N LEU A 6 16.97 -9.77 -0.56
CA LEU A 6 16.28 -8.80 0.30
C LEU A 6 14.79 -8.70 -0.01
N ALA A 7 14.43 -8.70 -1.29
CA ALA A 7 13.04 -8.72 -1.71
C ALA A 7 12.29 -9.97 -1.21
N LYS A 8 12.94 -11.13 -1.24
CA LYS A 8 12.37 -12.36 -0.68
C LYS A 8 12.13 -12.28 0.83
N GLU A 9 13.08 -11.68 1.56
CA GLU A 9 12.95 -11.53 3.02
C GLU A 9 11.75 -10.69 3.41
N VAL A 10 11.46 -9.61 2.67
CA VAL A 10 10.33 -8.72 2.96
C VAL A 10 9.02 -9.19 2.33
N ASN A 11 9.05 -10.17 1.44
CA ASN A 11 7.86 -10.62 0.72
C ASN A 11 6.68 -11.03 1.64
N PRO A 12 6.88 -11.75 2.75
CA PRO A 12 5.77 -12.07 3.65
C PRO A 12 5.06 -10.83 4.19
N TYR A 13 5.81 -9.80 4.55
CA TYR A 13 5.27 -8.51 4.98
C TYR A 13 4.49 -7.81 3.86
N VAL A 14 5.04 -7.81 2.63
CA VAL A 14 4.37 -7.20 1.46
C VAL A 14 3.04 -7.90 1.19
N VAL A 15 2.99 -9.23 1.22
CA VAL A 15 1.77 -10.00 1.04
C VAL A 15 0.74 -9.70 2.14
N GLU A 16 1.18 -9.60 3.40
CA GLU A 16 0.32 -9.25 4.52
C GLU A 16 -0.29 -7.85 4.33
N MET A 17 0.52 -6.86 3.97
CA MET A 17 0.04 -5.49 3.74
C MET A 17 -0.90 -5.41 2.54
N ARG A 18 -0.58 -6.08 1.44
CA ARG A 18 -1.48 -6.17 0.27
C ARG A 18 -2.85 -6.72 0.68
N ARG A 19 -2.87 -7.81 1.43
CA ARG A 19 -4.12 -8.42 1.88
C ARG A 19 -4.89 -7.51 2.83
N TYR A 20 -4.20 -6.84 3.74
CA TYR A 20 -4.82 -5.85 4.63
C TYR A 20 -5.52 -4.74 3.85
N PHE A 21 -4.84 -4.09 2.92
CA PHE A 21 -5.43 -3.00 2.13
C PHE A 21 -6.54 -3.49 1.20
N HIS A 22 -6.40 -4.69 0.65
CA HIS A 22 -7.45 -5.29 -0.17
C HIS A 22 -8.72 -5.60 0.62
N GLU A 23 -8.57 -6.04 1.86
CA GLU A 23 -9.70 -6.31 2.76
C GLU A 23 -10.38 -5.04 3.31
N HIS A 24 -9.66 -3.92 3.35
CA HIS A 24 -10.10 -2.65 3.92
C HIS A 24 -10.04 -1.51 2.90
N PRO A 25 -10.74 -1.65 1.76
CA PRO A 25 -10.69 -0.64 0.70
C PRO A 25 -11.47 0.61 1.09
N GLU A 26 -10.98 1.76 0.66
CA GLU A 26 -11.63 3.05 0.82
C GLU A 26 -11.67 3.80 -0.50
N LEU A 27 -12.79 4.49 -0.77
CA LEU A 27 -12.99 5.26 -2.00
C LEU A 27 -12.10 6.50 -2.05
N SER A 28 -11.91 7.03 -3.27
CA SER A 28 -11.21 8.30 -3.50
C SER A 28 -11.73 9.41 -2.61
N ASN A 29 -10.81 10.18 -2.03
CA ASN A 29 -11.07 11.27 -1.08
C ASN A 29 -11.71 10.82 0.25
N GLN A 30 -11.73 9.53 0.53
CA GLN A 30 -12.23 8.92 1.77
C GLN A 30 -11.24 7.90 2.32
N GLU A 31 -9.94 8.03 2.00
CA GLU A 31 -8.87 7.09 2.35
C GLU A 31 -8.27 7.34 3.73
N ASP A 32 -9.01 7.89 4.67
CA ASP A 32 -8.49 8.32 5.97
C ASP A 32 -7.81 7.19 6.75
N LYS A 33 -8.45 6.03 6.84
CA LYS A 33 -7.90 4.86 7.55
C LYS A 33 -6.75 4.21 6.80
N THR A 34 -6.79 4.22 5.47
CA THR A 34 -5.71 3.74 4.62
C THR A 34 -4.45 4.58 4.85
N ILE A 35 -4.60 5.90 4.81
CA ILE A 35 -3.50 6.85 5.07
C ILE A 35 -2.99 6.71 6.50
N GLU A 36 -3.87 6.57 7.49
CA GLU A 36 -3.49 6.33 8.88
C GLU A 36 -2.64 5.05 9.00
N ARG A 37 -3.05 3.96 8.38
CA ARG A 37 -2.31 2.70 8.42
C ARG A 37 -0.96 2.81 7.73
N ILE A 38 -0.86 3.46 6.59
CA ILE A 38 0.42 3.71 5.89
C ILE A 38 1.36 4.51 6.81
N GLY A 39 0.85 5.55 7.46
CA GLY A 39 1.60 6.34 8.43
C GLY A 39 2.13 5.51 9.59
N GLN A 40 1.33 4.63 10.15
CA GLN A 40 1.74 3.71 11.22
C GLN A 40 2.86 2.78 10.78
N GLU A 41 2.78 2.23 9.57
CA GLU A 41 3.82 1.37 9.01
C GLU A 41 5.13 2.13 8.78
N LEU A 42 5.06 3.35 8.23
CA LEU A 42 6.23 4.21 8.06
C LEU A 42 6.88 4.57 9.39
N ALA A 43 6.08 4.94 10.39
CA ALA A 43 6.57 5.22 11.74
C ALA A 43 7.25 4.00 12.38
N GLY A 44 6.69 2.81 12.18
CA GLY A 44 7.28 1.55 12.64
C GLY A 44 8.63 1.24 11.98
N MET A 45 8.87 1.74 10.77
CA MET A 45 10.14 1.65 10.05
C MET A 45 11.13 2.76 10.42
N GLY A 46 10.72 3.72 11.25
CA GLY A 46 11.52 4.89 11.59
C GLY A 46 11.61 5.93 10.48
N ILE A 47 10.65 5.94 9.56
CA ILE A 47 10.59 6.88 8.44
C ILE A 47 9.63 8.02 8.79
N GLU A 48 10.13 9.26 8.73
CA GLU A 48 9.31 10.45 8.92
C GLU A 48 8.41 10.68 7.69
N TYR A 49 7.19 11.14 7.94
CA TYR A 49 6.23 11.40 6.89
C TYR A 49 5.35 12.60 7.20
N GLU A 50 4.76 13.17 6.18
CA GLU A 50 3.72 14.20 6.25
C GLU A 50 2.42 13.69 5.65
N VAL A 51 1.31 14.01 6.29
CA VAL A 51 -0.04 13.83 5.71
C VAL A 51 -0.41 15.13 4.99
N VAL A 52 -0.64 15.02 3.68
CA VAL A 52 -1.08 16.15 2.87
C VAL A 52 -2.60 16.20 2.91
N PRO A 53 -3.21 17.30 3.34
CA PRO A 53 -4.67 17.44 3.35
C PRO A 53 -5.27 17.16 1.96
N HIS A 54 -6.24 16.25 1.89
CA HIS A 54 -6.87 15.79 0.65
C HIS A 54 -5.92 15.22 -0.42
N GLY A 55 -4.67 14.91 -0.04
CA GLY A 55 -3.65 14.50 -1.00
C GLY A 55 -2.97 13.15 -0.73
N GLY A 56 -2.96 12.71 0.51
CA GLY A 56 -2.30 11.46 0.88
C GLY A 56 -1.09 11.66 1.78
N ILE A 57 -0.04 10.89 1.56
CA ILE A 57 1.16 10.86 2.40
C ILE A 57 2.41 11.10 1.56
N VAL A 58 3.35 11.86 2.12
CA VAL A 58 4.69 12.05 1.56
C VAL A 58 5.72 11.67 2.61
N ALA A 59 6.64 10.80 2.24
CA ALA A 59 7.76 10.41 3.10
C ALA A 59 9.08 10.59 2.36
N ILE A 60 10.12 10.94 3.08
CA ILE A 60 11.45 11.13 2.55
C ILE A 60 12.41 10.18 3.26
N LEU A 61 13.08 9.34 2.47
CA LEU A 61 14.13 8.47 2.96
C LEU A 61 15.47 8.95 2.40
N GLU A 62 16.33 9.46 3.28
CA GLU A 62 17.64 9.92 2.89
C GLU A 62 18.65 8.77 2.78
N GLY A 63 19.40 8.76 1.68
CA GLY A 63 20.50 7.83 1.51
C GLY A 63 21.65 8.14 2.47
N LYS A 64 22.37 7.10 2.89
CA LYS A 64 23.49 7.23 3.83
C LYS A 64 24.85 7.44 3.16
N THR A 65 24.90 7.35 1.83
CA THR A 65 26.16 7.54 1.09
C THR A 65 26.53 9.01 1.05
N PRO A 66 27.74 9.40 1.44
CA PRO A 66 28.18 10.80 1.39
C PRO A 66 28.20 11.35 -0.05
N GLY A 67 27.90 12.64 -0.20
CA GLY A 67 27.97 13.36 -1.48
C GLY A 67 26.59 13.72 -2.06
N LYS A 68 26.61 14.35 -3.24
CA LYS A 68 25.39 14.72 -3.96
C LYS A 68 24.86 13.51 -4.73
N GLY A 69 23.76 12.95 -4.25
CA GLY A 69 23.02 11.88 -4.91
C GLY A 69 21.90 12.40 -5.80
N LYS A 70 21.24 11.46 -6.48
CA LYS A 70 20.00 11.73 -7.21
C LYS A 70 18.81 11.41 -6.31
N THR A 71 17.72 12.11 -6.53
CA THR A 71 16.45 11.82 -5.86
C THR A 71 15.56 10.99 -6.78
N VAL A 72 14.98 9.93 -6.26
CA VAL A 72 14.01 9.09 -6.97
C VAL A 72 12.67 9.26 -6.28
N LEU A 73 11.63 9.51 -7.06
CA LEU A 73 10.25 9.54 -6.57
C LEU A 73 9.58 8.20 -6.86
N LEU A 74 9.04 7.58 -5.83
CA LEU A 74 8.15 6.44 -5.94
C LEU A 74 6.72 6.91 -5.66
N ARG A 75 5.78 6.56 -6.53
CA ARG A 75 4.36 6.87 -6.36
C ARG A 75 3.54 5.59 -6.27
N ALA A 76 2.60 5.58 -5.34
CA ALA A 76 1.56 4.57 -5.26
C ALA A 76 0.23 5.27 -4.92
N ASP A 77 -0.82 4.93 -5.63
CA ASP A 77 -2.17 5.34 -5.27
C ASP A 77 -2.77 4.37 -4.25
N CYS A 78 -3.75 4.81 -3.49
CA CYS A 78 -4.29 4.05 -2.37
C CYS A 78 -5.82 3.99 -2.32
N ASP A 79 -6.49 4.54 -3.32
CA ASP A 79 -7.95 4.54 -3.40
C ASP A 79 -8.50 3.27 -4.07
N ALA A 80 -9.70 2.91 -3.68
CA ALA A 80 -10.47 1.81 -4.24
C ALA A 80 -11.61 2.30 -5.12
N LEU A 81 -12.31 1.38 -5.75
CA LEU A 81 -13.41 1.67 -6.67
C LEU A 81 -14.76 1.18 -6.13
N PRO A 82 -15.88 1.82 -6.53
CA PRO A 82 -17.23 1.38 -6.15
C PRO A 82 -17.66 0.15 -6.95
N VAL A 83 -16.96 -0.95 -6.76
CA VAL A 83 -17.16 -2.23 -7.45
C VAL A 83 -17.34 -3.32 -6.40
N GLN A 84 -18.34 -4.18 -6.58
CA GLN A 84 -18.55 -5.35 -5.72
C GLN A 84 -17.59 -6.48 -6.10
N GLU A 85 -16.79 -6.94 -5.16
CA GLU A 85 -15.93 -8.11 -5.36
C GLU A 85 -16.72 -9.41 -5.21
N THR A 86 -16.50 -10.33 -6.15
CA THR A 86 -17.00 -11.69 -6.05
C THR A 86 -16.11 -12.54 -5.16
N LYS A 87 -16.71 -13.47 -4.39
CA LYS A 87 -15.96 -14.34 -3.46
C LYS A 87 -15.17 -15.45 -4.15
N GLU A 88 -15.40 -15.64 -5.45
CA GLU A 88 -14.75 -16.67 -6.26
C GLU A 88 -14.10 -16.05 -7.50
N ASN A 89 -13.05 -16.67 -7.99
CA ASN A 89 -12.42 -16.39 -9.27
C ASN A 89 -12.30 -17.67 -10.10
N LEU A 90 -11.64 -17.63 -11.26
CA LEU A 90 -11.47 -18.78 -12.13
C LEU A 90 -10.73 -19.97 -11.49
N ALA A 91 -9.95 -19.72 -10.44
CA ALA A 91 -9.21 -20.75 -9.70
C ALA A 91 -9.97 -21.30 -8.50
N GLY A 92 -11.16 -20.76 -8.17
CA GLY A 92 -11.97 -21.14 -7.01
C GLY A 92 -12.18 -20.01 -6.01
N PRO A 93 -12.43 -20.32 -4.73
CA PRO A 93 -12.60 -19.29 -3.68
C PRO A 93 -11.39 -18.39 -3.55
N ARG A 94 -11.61 -17.08 -3.41
CA ARG A 94 -10.53 -16.11 -3.20
C ARG A 94 -9.93 -16.27 -1.81
N VAL A 95 -8.62 -16.21 -1.71
CA VAL A 95 -7.89 -16.24 -0.42
C VAL A 95 -8.12 -14.96 0.38
N CYS A 96 -8.31 -13.84 -0.32
CA CYS A 96 -8.48 -12.52 0.26
C CYS A 96 -9.54 -11.76 -0.52
N CYS A 97 -10.53 -11.22 0.19
CA CYS A 97 -11.61 -10.44 -0.40
C CYS A 97 -11.82 -9.16 0.39
N SER A 98 -12.39 -8.15 -0.29
CA SER A 98 -12.87 -6.94 0.37
C SER A 98 -13.90 -7.30 1.45
N LYS A 99 -13.77 -6.66 2.61
CA LYS A 99 -14.73 -6.72 3.72
C LYS A 99 -15.77 -5.59 3.66
N VAL A 100 -15.69 -4.75 2.64
CA VAL A 100 -16.58 -3.61 2.43
C VAL A 100 -17.46 -3.89 1.22
N ASP A 101 -18.76 -4.02 1.44
CA ASP A 101 -19.71 -4.25 0.36
C ASP A 101 -19.70 -3.09 -0.65
N GLY A 102 -19.64 -3.44 -1.93
CA GLY A 102 -19.67 -2.47 -3.03
C GLY A 102 -18.37 -1.70 -3.26
N VAL A 103 -17.30 -2.05 -2.57
CA VAL A 103 -15.99 -1.38 -2.71
C VAL A 103 -14.87 -2.41 -2.79
N MET A 104 -14.00 -2.28 -3.77
CA MET A 104 -12.81 -3.12 -3.90
C MET A 104 -11.67 -2.41 -4.64
N HIS A 105 -10.44 -2.87 -4.44
CA HIS A 105 -9.30 -2.50 -5.27
C HIS A 105 -9.35 -3.23 -6.62
N ALA A 106 -10.19 -2.73 -7.52
CA ALA A 106 -10.46 -3.36 -8.82
C ALA A 106 -9.42 -3.03 -9.89
N CYS A 107 -8.66 -1.93 -9.73
CA CYS A 107 -7.57 -1.58 -10.65
C CYS A 107 -6.36 -2.51 -10.51
N GLY A 108 -6.20 -3.19 -9.37
CA GLY A 108 -5.06 -4.04 -9.08
C GLY A 108 -3.79 -3.27 -8.67
N HIS A 109 -3.91 -1.97 -8.36
CA HIS A 109 -2.77 -1.16 -7.91
C HIS A 109 -2.34 -1.48 -6.48
N ASP A 110 -3.09 -2.30 -5.76
CA ASP A 110 -2.76 -2.84 -4.45
C ASP A 110 -1.84 -4.07 -4.50
N GLY A 111 -1.46 -4.48 -5.70
CA GLY A 111 -0.61 -5.64 -5.95
C GLY A 111 0.89 -5.39 -5.98
#